data_011ae44d2e5a89646fedf39c6e1d9c9a
#
_entry.id   011ae44d2e5a89646fedf39c6e1d9c9a
#
_cell.length_a   1.000
_cell.length_b   1.000
_cell.length_c   1.000
_cell.angle_alpha   90.00
_cell.angle_beta   90.00
_cell.angle_gamma   90.00
#
_symmetry.space_group_name_H-M   'P 1'
#
loop_
_entity.id
_entity.type
_entity.pdbx_description
1 polymer ?
#
loop_
_entity_poly.entity_id
_entity_poly.type
_entity_poly.pdbx_seq_one_letter_code
_entity_poly.pdbx_strand_id
1 'polypeptide(L)'
;MWMRYKLLLILFALLPVLSFAQDEDLELWGSIKFSKKLTKKFRFELEEQIRWADSLRLYKKNFTDLGFKYKLHKRHSLSLHLRLVDEVDEDKYLRYHIDANSDFTRSNFPLVFQQRLRFQKSWDADGVLDKKFFRLKWGFALNNKVVSPYVAHEYFWRLMEENSLSKQRSTIGISWSMGDDLKMKLFLRNQKDLNEEDPDKLGVIGYGLHYKF
;
A
#
# COMPACT_ATOMS: atom_id res chain seq x y z
N MET A 1 14.52 -24.62 -24.01
CA MET A 1 15.59 -23.64 -23.80
C MET A 1 15.07 -22.29 -23.28
N TRP A 2 13.99 -21.75 -23.74
CA TRP A 2 13.36 -20.47 -23.34
C TRP A 2 12.91 -20.38 -21.87
N MET A 3 12.53 -21.49 -21.27
CA MET A 3 12.04 -21.52 -19.86
C MET A 3 13.17 -21.32 -18.84
N ARG A 4 14.41 -21.74 -19.13
CA ARG A 4 15.59 -21.58 -18.26
C ARG A 4 16.04 -20.13 -18.15
N TYR A 5 15.94 -19.34 -19.22
CA TYR A 5 16.29 -17.90 -19.20
C TYR A 5 15.25 -17.07 -18.44
N LYS A 6 13.97 -17.47 -18.46
CA LYS A 6 12.93 -16.81 -17.67
C LYS A 6 13.15 -17.02 -16.17
N LEU A 7 13.58 -18.21 -15.77
CA LEU A 7 13.91 -18.52 -14.38
C LEU A 7 15.15 -17.73 -13.90
N LEU A 8 16.17 -17.63 -14.74
CA LEU A 8 17.38 -16.84 -14.49
C LEU A 8 17.08 -15.32 -14.37
N LEU A 9 16.21 -14.77 -15.21
CA LEU A 9 15.76 -13.37 -15.13
C LEU A 9 14.98 -13.10 -13.85
N ILE A 10 14.14 -14.04 -13.40
CA ILE A 10 13.43 -13.93 -12.13
C ILE A 10 14.41 -14.00 -10.96
N LEU A 11 15.40 -14.91 -11.01
CA LEU A 11 16.42 -15.04 -9.99
C LEU A 11 17.31 -13.77 -9.92
N PHE A 12 17.68 -13.20 -11.07
CA PHE A 12 18.47 -11.96 -11.17
C PHE A 12 17.69 -10.74 -10.70
N ALA A 13 16.37 -10.71 -10.92
CA ALA A 13 15.49 -9.66 -10.39
C ALA A 13 15.26 -9.77 -8.86
N LEU A 14 15.55 -10.94 -8.27
CA LEU A 14 15.48 -11.16 -6.81
C LEU A 14 16.79 -10.83 -6.09
N LEU A 15 17.93 -10.79 -6.80
CA LEU A 15 19.25 -10.48 -6.21
C LEU A 15 19.32 -9.13 -5.47
N PRO A 16 18.77 -8.00 -5.99
CA PRO A 16 18.78 -6.75 -5.26
C PRO A 16 17.91 -6.80 -4.00
N VAL A 17 16.97 -7.73 -3.89
CA VAL A 17 16.13 -7.91 -2.70
C VAL A 17 16.91 -8.50 -1.53
N LEU A 18 17.92 -9.34 -1.80
CA LEU A 18 18.77 -9.95 -0.77
C LEU A 18 19.80 -8.95 -0.21
N SER A 19 20.08 -7.87 -0.92
CA SER A 19 21.01 -6.81 -0.46
C SER A 19 20.39 -5.86 0.57
N PHE A 20 19.07 -5.89 0.77
CA PHE A 20 18.37 -5.04 1.74
C PHE A 20 18.39 -5.57 3.17
N ALA A 21 19.02 -6.72 3.44
CA ALA A 21 18.88 -7.44 4.71
C ALA A 21 19.95 -7.08 5.76
N GLN A 22 20.87 -6.18 5.50
CA GLN A 22 22.04 -6.07 6.39
C GLN A 22 21.98 -4.98 7.47
N ASP A 23 21.11 -3.94 7.35
CA ASP A 23 20.99 -2.87 8.35
C ASP A 23 19.58 -2.26 8.46
N GLU A 24 18.54 -3.00 8.10
CA GLU A 24 17.18 -2.49 8.06
C GLU A 24 16.26 -3.31 8.96
N ASP A 25 15.38 -2.63 9.71
CA ASP A 25 14.27 -3.28 10.37
C ASP A 25 13.39 -4.00 9.34
N LEU A 26 13.07 -5.26 9.62
CA LEU A 26 12.20 -6.07 8.76
C LEU A 26 10.82 -6.23 9.39
N GLU A 27 9.80 -5.75 8.70
CA GLU A 27 8.40 -5.93 9.12
C GLU A 27 7.65 -6.91 8.20
N LEU A 28 6.70 -7.64 8.79
CA LEU A 28 5.70 -8.40 8.06
C LEU A 28 4.35 -7.68 8.11
N TRP A 29 3.74 -7.44 6.95
CA TRP A 29 2.42 -6.82 6.84
C TRP A 29 1.41 -7.79 6.26
N GLY A 30 0.42 -8.17 7.06
CA GLY A 30 -0.70 -8.99 6.61
C GLY A 30 -1.98 -8.17 6.52
N SER A 31 -2.77 -8.34 5.46
CA SER A 31 -4.07 -7.67 5.36
C SER A 31 -5.17 -8.54 4.77
N ILE A 32 -6.39 -8.33 5.24
CA ILE A 32 -7.62 -8.88 4.68
C ILE A 32 -8.53 -7.70 4.35
N LYS A 33 -8.99 -7.64 3.10
CA LYS A 33 -9.90 -6.60 2.62
C LYS A 33 -11.17 -7.22 2.09
N PHE A 34 -12.29 -6.68 2.53
CA PHE A 34 -13.62 -6.97 2.00
C PHE A 34 -14.13 -5.78 1.22
N SER A 35 -14.82 -6.02 0.11
CA SER A 35 -15.47 -4.95 -0.62
C SER A 35 -16.78 -5.39 -1.22
N LYS A 36 -17.80 -4.52 -1.12
CA LYS A 36 -19.14 -4.74 -1.64
C LYS A 36 -19.57 -3.59 -2.55
N LYS A 37 -20.03 -3.93 -3.74
CA LYS A 37 -20.67 -2.94 -4.61
C LYS A 37 -22.08 -2.66 -4.07
N LEU A 38 -22.33 -1.43 -3.61
CA LEU A 38 -23.66 -1.00 -3.19
C LEU A 38 -24.51 -0.55 -4.39
N THR A 39 -23.84 0.12 -5.35
CA THR A 39 -24.44 0.54 -6.63
C THR A 39 -23.41 0.45 -7.74
N LYS A 40 -23.77 0.82 -9.00
CA LYS A 40 -22.82 0.91 -10.11
C LYS A 40 -21.65 1.90 -9.86
N LYS A 41 -21.86 2.88 -8.97
CA LYS A 41 -20.89 3.93 -8.67
C LYS A 41 -20.30 3.82 -7.27
N PHE A 42 -21.05 3.30 -6.28
CA PHE A 42 -20.63 3.23 -4.90
C PHE A 42 -20.15 1.83 -4.51
N ARG A 43 -19.07 1.80 -3.76
CA ARG A 43 -18.50 0.60 -3.16
C ARG A 43 -18.16 0.88 -1.69
N PHE A 44 -18.50 -0.04 -0.84
CA PHE A 44 -18.07 -0.14 0.54
C PHE A 44 -16.81 -0.98 0.63
N GLU A 45 -15.88 -0.62 1.50
CA GLU A 45 -14.61 -1.32 1.72
C GLU A 45 -14.34 -1.42 3.23
N LEU A 46 -13.92 -2.60 3.68
CA LEU A 46 -13.44 -2.86 5.04
C LEU A 46 -12.11 -3.58 4.91
N GLU A 47 -11.07 -3.07 5.59
CA GLU A 47 -9.74 -3.68 5.58
C GLU A 47 -9.21 -3.78 7.00
N GLU A 48 -8.72 -4.96 7.35
CA GLU A 48 -7.95 -5.22 8.56
C GLU A 48 -6.51 -5.48 8.16
N GLN A 49 -5.55 -4.81 8.81
CA GLN A 49 -4.14 -5.03 8.59
C GLN A 49 -3.41 -5.21 9.92
N ILE A 50 -2.55 -6.20 9.98
CA ILE A 50 -1.67 -6.49 11.11
C ILE A 50 -0.22 -6.34 10.67
N ARG A 51 0.63 -5.85 11.57
CA ARG A 51 2.06 -5.69 11.34
C ARG A 51 2.87 -6.28 12.47
N TRP A 52 3.94 -6.97 12.09
CA TRP A 52 4.95 -7.48 12.98
C TRP A 52 6.29 -6.83 12.65
N ALA A 53 7.05 -6.47 13.67
CA ALA A 53 8.39 -5.87 13.60
C ALA A 53 9.45 -6.85 14.14
N ASP A 54 10.66 -6.35 14.33
CA ASP A 54 11.81 -7.06 14.87
C ASP A 54 11.99 -8.44 14.24
N SER A 55 12.25 -8.45 12.93
CA SER A 55 12.42 -9.69 12.16
C SER A 55 11.25 -10.67 12.35
N LEU A 56 10.01 -10.15 12.41
CA LEU A 56 8.74 -10.88 12.52
C LEU A 56 8.44 -11.45 13.91
N ARG A 57 9.15 -11.06 14.96
CA ARG A 57 8.99 -11.60 16.31
C ARG A 57 7.98 -10.85 17.16
N LEU A 58 7.88 -9.53 16.99
CA LEU A 58 7.05 -8.68 17.83
C LEU A 58 5.85 -8.17 17.06
N TYR A 59 4.66 -8.34 17.63
CA TYR A 59 3.48 -7.61 17.18
C TYR A 59 3.71 -6.11 17.37
N LYS A 60 3.49 -5.32 16.32
CA LYS A 60 3.71 -3.88 16.34
C LYS A 60 2.40 -3.10 16.38
N LYS A 61 1.50 -3.37 15.43
CA LYS A 61 0.22 -2.69 15.34
C LYS A 61 -0.78 -3.42 14.48
N ASN A 62 -2.06 -3.10 14.70
CA ASN A 62 -3.11 -3.37 13.74
C ASN A 62 -3.85 -2.09 13.36
N PHE A 63 -4.63 -2.17 12.31
CA PHE A 63 -5.62 -1.15 12.02
C PHE A 63 -6.82 -1.70 11.26
N THR A 64 -7.98 -1.16 11.61
CA THR A 64 -9.25 -1.36 10.92
C THR A 64 -9.55 -0.13 10.08
N ASP A 65 -9.75 -0.32 8.79
CA ASP A 65 -10.00 0.75 7.82
C ASP A 65 -11.37 0.58 7.18
N LEU A 66 -12.25 1.54 7.39
CA LEU A 66 -13.60 1.59 6.83
C LEU A 66 -13.62 2.61 5.70
N GLY A 67 -14.02 2.19 4.51
CA GLY A 67 -13.94 3.03 3.32
C GLY A 67 -15.20 3.04 2.46
N PHE A 68 -15.46 4.20 1.85
CA PHE A 68 -16.46 4.39 0.80
C PHE A 68 -15.79 4.92 -0.45
N LYS A 69 -15.96 4.20 -1.55
CA LYS A 69 -15.40 4.55 -2.84
C LYS A 69 -16.49 4.93 -3.83
N TYR A 70 -16.34 6.11 -4.43
CA TYR A 70 -17.21 6.61 -5.48
C TYR A 70 -16.49 6.62 -6.83
N LYS A 71 -17.06 5.98 -7.83
CA LYS A 71 -16.56 5.94 -9.19
C LYS A 71 -17.05 7.16 -9.95
N LEU A 72 -16.16 8.12 -10.20
CA LEU A 72 -16.44 9.32 -11.01
C LEU A 72 -16.56 8.96 -12.49
N HIS A 73 -15.60 8.20 -12.98
CA HIS A 73 -15.49 7.78 -14.38
C HIS A 73 -14.89 6.36 -14.46
N LYS A 74 -14.80 5.79 -15.65
CA LYS A 74 -14.19 4.46 -15.87
C LYS A 74 -12.77 4.35 -15.30
N ARG A 75 -12.02 5.46 -15.29
CA ARG A 75 -10.61 5.54 -14.87
C ARG A 75 -10.39 6.29 -13.57
N HIS A 76 -11.38 7.01 -13.05
CA HIS A 76 -11.21 7.90 -11.90
C HIS A 76 -12.19 7.56 -10.79
N SER A 77 -11.70 7.56 -9.57
CA SER A 77 -12.53 7.37 -8.37
C SER A 77 -12.02 8.19 -7.21
N LEU A 78 -12.94 8.60 -6.34
CA LEU A 78 -12.67 9.17 -5.04
C LEU A 78 -13.00 8.15 -3.96
N SER A 79 -12.28 8.14 -2.87
CA SER A 79 -12.64 7.36 -1.70
C SER A 79 -12.34 8.12 -0.42
N LEU A 80 -13.23 7.95 0.55
CA LEU A 80 -13.09 8.42 1.92
C LEU A 80 -12.89 7.21 2.82
N HIS A 81 -11.93 7.27 3.72
CA HIS A 81 -11.61 6.19 4.66
C HIS A 81 -11.46 6.74 6.07
N LEU A 82 -11.97 5.98 7.01
CA LEU A 82 -11.79 6.15 8.43
C LEU A 82 -11.01 4.95 8.95
N ARG A 83 -9.91 5.20 9.65
CA ARG A 83 -9.00 4.17 10.16
C ARG A 83 -8.80 4.33 11.65
N LEU A 84 -9.10 3.28 12.39
CA LEU A 84 -8.69 3.13 13.77
C LEU A 84 -7.34 2.40 13.78
N VAL A 85 -6.36 2.95 14.48
CA VAL A 85 -5.02 2.35 14.65
C VAL A 85 -4.82 2.01 16.11
N ASP A 86 -4.36 0.79 16.35
CA ASP A 86 -4.00 0.25 17.64
C ASP A 86 -2.52 -0.18 17.54
N GLU A 87 -1.62 0.55 18.19
CA GLU A 87 -0.18 0.35 18.14
C GLU A 87 0.33 0.01 19.54
N VAL A 88 1.26 -0.93 19.65
CA VAL A 88 1.86 -1.31 20.93
C VAL A 88 2.58 -0.11 21.52
N ASP A 89 2.43 0.10 22.83
CA ASP A 89 3.02 1.20 23.60
C ASP A 89 2.55 2.60 23.17
N GLU A 90 1.53 2.70 22.31
CA GLU A 90 0.89 3.96 21.95
C GLU A 90 -0.62 3.89 22.23
N ASP A 91 -1.24 5.02 22.51
CA ASP A 91 -2.68 5.13 22.60
C ASP A 91 -3.33 4.92 21.24
N LYS A 92 -4.55 4.35 21.23
CA LYS A 92 -5.31 4.19 20.01
C LYS A 92 -5.62 5.54 19.41
N TYR A 93 -5.40 5.67 18.10
CA TYR A 93 -5.65 6.93 17.42
C TYR A 93 -6.49 6.76 16.15
N LEU A 94 -7.17 7.85 15.80
CA LEU A 94 -8.03 7.90 14.64
C LEU A 94 -7.34 8.59 13.48
N ARG A 95 -7.53 8.03 12.28
CA ARG A 95 -7.00 8.59 11.03
C ARG A 95 -8.09 8.60 9.98
N TYR A 96 -8.28 9.71 9.31
CA TYR A 96 -9.04 9.68 8.07
C TYR A 96 -8.16 10.01 6.87
N HIS A 97 -8.58 9.54 5.70
CA HIS A 97 -7.94 9.95 4.46
C HIS A 97 -8.92 9.97 3.29
N ILE A 98 -8.64 10.87 2.36
CA ILE A 98 -9.34 11.00 1.09
C ILE A 98 -8.36 10.64 0.00
N ASP A 99 -8.77 9.73 -0.89
CA ASP A 99 -7.98 9.30 -2.04
C ASP A 99 -8.64 9.72 -3.34
N ALA A 100 -7.87 10.33 -4.24
CA ALA A 100 -8.19 10.42 -5.66
C ALA A 100 -7.34 9.39 -6.42
N ASN A 101 -7.99 8.41 -7.04
CA ASN A 101 -7.33 7.34 -7.77
C ASN A 101 -7.60 7.47 -9.26
N SER A 102 -6.56 7.22 -10.06
CA SER A 102 -6.62 7.23 -11.52
C SER A 102 -5.86 6.04 -12.10
N ASP A 103 -6.51 5.30 -13.00
CA ASP A 103 -5.94 4.18 -13.72
C ASP A 103 -5.94 4.48 -15.23
N PHE A 104 -4.76 4.56 -15.82
CA PHE A 104 -4.58 4.85 -17.25
C PHE A 104 -4.16 3.56 -17.97
N THR A 105 -5.04 3.08 -18.84
CA THR A 105 -4.85 1.88 -19.67
C THR A 105 -4.84 2.29 -21.13
N ARG A 106 -3.93 1.75 -21.91
CA ARG A 106 -3.94 1.85 -23.37
C ARG A 106 -4.50 0.55 -23.94
N SER A 107 -5.41 0.64 -24.91
CA SER A 107 -6.12 -0.53 -25.44
C SER A 107 -5.23 -1.64 -26.00
N ASN A 108 -4.08 -1.29 -26.56
CA ASN A 108 -3.18 -2.24 -27.23
C ASN A 108 -1.94 -2.61 -26.42
N PHE A 109 -1.90 -2.23 -25.14
CA PHE A 109 -0.75 -2.52 -24.29
C PHE A 109 -1.21 -3.01 -22.91
N PRO A 110 -0.70 -4.14 -22.42
CA PRO A 110 -1.17 -4.74 -21.18
C PRO A 110 -0.67 -4.02 -19.92
N LEU A 111 -0.14 -2.80 -20.03
CA LEU A 111 0.34 -2.02 -18.90
C LEU A 111 -0.70 -1.01 -18.45
N VAL A 112 -0.93 -0.96 -17.16
CA VAL A 112 -1.76 0.04 -16.48
C VAL A 112 -0.85 0.96 -15.69
N PHE A 113 -0.88 2.26 -15.98
CA PHE A 113 -0.32 3.27 -15.11
C PHE A 113 -1.36 3.64 -14.05
N GLN A 114 -0.99 3.56 -12.78
CA GLN A 114 -1.83 3.84 -11.64
C GLN A 114 -1.30 5.03 -10.87
N GLN A 115 -2.19 5.94 -10.49
CA GLN A 115 -1.87 7.10 -9.67
C GLN A 115 -2.87 7.22 -8.53
N ARG A 116 -2.37 7.59 -7.33
CA ARG A 116 -3.19 7.95 -6.18
C ARG A 116 -2.64 9.20 -5.52
N LEU A 117 -3.51 10.19 -5.36
CA LEU A 117 -3.29 11.32 -4.47
C LEU A 117 -4.06 11.03 -3.18
N ARG A 118 -3.41 11.19 -2.04
CA ARG A 118 -4.01 11.00 -0.72
C ARG A 118 -3.75 12.22 0.15
N PHE A 119 -4.82 12.74 0.73
CA PHE A 119 -4.76 13.65 1.86
C PHE A 119 -5.13 12.89 3.11
N GLN A 120 -4.32 12.98 4.17
CA GLN A 120 -4.46 12.19 5.38
C GLN A 120 -4.27 13.09 6.61
N LYS A 121 -5.13 12.89 7.61
CA LYS A 121 -4.97 13.46 8.95
C LYS A 121 -5.11 12.38 10.00
N SER A 122 -4.35 12.50 11.08
CA SER A 122 -4.45 11.64 12.26
C SER A 122 -4.66 12.50 13.49
N TRP A 123 -5.44 12.01 14.43
CA TRP A 123 -5.65 12.58 15.75
C TRP A 123 -5.23 11.55 16.78
N ASP A 124 -4.61 12.02 17.86
CA ASP A 124 -4.30 11.20 19.02
C ASP A 124 -5.56 10.81 19.79
N ALA A 125 -5.40 10.16 20.95
CA ALA A 125 -6.49 9.73 21.81
C ALA A 125 -7.28 10.89 22.41
N ASP A 126 -6.63 12.02 22.61
CA ASP A 126 -7.23 13.25 23.17
C ASP A 126 -7.95 14.10 22.10
N GLY A 127 -7.91 13.67 20.85
CA GLY A 127 -8.53 14.36 19.73
C GLY A 127 -7.69 15.54 19.21
N VAL A 128 -6.44 15.64 19.59
CA VAL A 128 -5.51 16.66 19.08
C VAL A 128 -4.95 16.20 17.72
N LEU A 129 -4.81 17.13 16.77
CA LEU A 129 -4.24 16.85 15.46
C LEU A 129 -2.75 16.53 15.59
N ASP A 130 -2.40 15.24 15.43
CA ASP A 130 -1.01 14.76 15.55
C ASP A 130 -0.25 14.87 14.22
N LYS A 131 -0.83 14.31 13.15
CA LYS A 131 -0.12 14.20 11.87
C LYS A 131 -1.00 14.55 10.68
N LYS A 132 -0.44 15.30 9.72
CA LYS A 132 -1.09 15.68 8.47
C LYS A 132 -0.15 15.42 7.29
N PHE A 133 -0.61 14.65 6.31
CA PHE A 133 0.19 14.29 5.14
C PHE A 133 -0.55 14.49 3.84
N PHE A 134 0.20 14.93 2.82
CA PHE A 134 -0.13 14.72 1.42
C PHE A 134 0.74 13.58 0.87
N ARG A 135 0.14 12.67 0.10
CA ARG A 135 0.84 11.50 -0.43
C ARG A 135 0.55 11.35 -1.91
N LEU A 136 1.61 11.20 -2.69
CA LEU A 136 1.53 10.85 -4.11
C LEU A 136 2.08 9.44 -4.30
N LYS A 137 1.25 8.55 -4.80
CA LYS A 137 1.66 7.22 -5.23
C LYS A 137 1.44 7.08 -6.72
N TRP A 138 2.41 6.51 -7.42
CA TRP A 138 2.30 6.10 -8.80
C TRP A 138 2.89 4.70 -8.98
N GLY A 139 2.51 4.03 -10.06
CA GLY A 139 3.02 2.70 -10.33
C GLY A 139 2.54 2.15 -11.66
N PHE A 140 3.11 1.02 -12.00
CA PHE A 140 2.77 0.26 -13.20
C PHE A 140 2.39 -1.16 -12.81
N ALA A 141 1.35 -1.68 -13.43
CA ALA A 141 0.91 -3.05 -13.27
C ALA A 141 0.65 -3.68 -14.64
N LEU A 142 1.04 -4.93 -14.82
CA LEU A 142 0.61 -5.68 -15.99
C LEU A 142 -0.86 -6.07 -15.84
N ASN A 143 -1.67 -5.73 -16.83
CA ASN A 143 -3.08 -6.08 -16.87
C ASN A 143 -3.24 -7.52 -17.39
N ASN A 144 -3.12 -8.48 -16.50
CA ASN A 144 -3.36 -9.88 -16.79
C ASN A 144 -4.50 -10.41 -15.90
N LYS A 145 -5.34 -11.27 -16.44
CA LYS A 145 -6.50 -11.80 -15.72
C LYS A 145 -6.12 -12.69 -14.54
N VAL A 146 -5.01 -13.41 -14.65
CA VAL A 146 -4.59 -14.38 -13.62
C VAL A 146 -3.52 -13.77 -12.72
N VAL A 147 -2.43 -13.30 -13.31
CA VAL A 147 -1.24 -12.84 -12.57
C VAL A 147 -0.84 -11.46 -13.07
N SER A 148 -0.75 -10.50 -12.16
CA SER A 148 -0.43 -9.10 -12.44
C SER A 148 0.75 -8.64 -11.59
N PRO A 149 2.00 -8.75 -12.08
CA PRO A 149 3.14 -8.11 -11.45
C PRO A 149 2.97 -6.59 -11.50
N TYR A 150 3.51 -5.92 -10.47
CA TYR A 150 3.44 -4.47 -10.38
C TYR A 150 4.65 -3.89 -9.65
N VAL A 151 4.93 -2.63 -9.95
CA VAL A 151 5.87 -1.78 -9.22
C VAL A 151 5.17 -0.49 -8.85
N ALA A 152 5.52 0.09 -7.72
CA ALA A 152 4.95 1.35 -7.29
C ALA A 152 5.94 2.15 -6.45
N HIS A 153 5.82 3.47 -6.52
CA HIS A 153 6.56 4.39 -5.69
C HIS A 153 5.62 5.39 -5.05
N GLU A 154 5.91 5.81 -3.81
CA GLU A 154 5.05 6.70 -3.03
C GLU A 154 5.89 7.68 -2.23
N TYR A 155 5.52 8.95 -2.32
CA TYR A 155 6.08 10.06 -1.56
C TYR A 155 5.11 10.54 -0.50
N PHE A 156 5.65 10.99 0.65
CA PHE A 156 4.90 11.52 1.78
C PHE A 156 5.42 12.91 2.12
N TRP A 157 4.58 13.90 2.00
CA TRP A 157 4.84 15.26 2.46
C TRP A 157 4.12 15.49 3.78
N ARG A 158 4.88 15.84 4.81
CA ARG A 158 4.33 16.33 6.09
C ARG A 158 3.86 17.76 5.89
N LEU A 159 2.62 18.08 6.31
CA LEU A 159 1.96 19.38 6.12
C LEU A 159 1.74 20.05 7.48
N MET A 160 2.73 20.05 8.37
CA MET A 160 2.71 20.68 9.70
C MET A 160 4.06 21.33 9.92
N GLU A 161 4.06 22.50 10.58
CA GLU A 161 5.21 23.33 10.96
C GLU A 161 6.20 23.60 9.82
N GLU A 162 6.86 22.56 9.33
CA GLU A 162 7.69 22.59 8.14
C GLU A 162 7.11 21.65 7.08
N ASN A 163 6.70 22.21 5.94
CA ASN A 163 6.25 21.42 4.79
C ASN A 163 7.45 20.71 4.17
N SER A 164 7.68 19.47 4.53
CA SER A 164 8.84 18.69 4.08
C SER A 164 8.45 17.35 3.47
N LEU A 165 9.26 16.87 2.54
CA LEU A 165 9.20 15.51 2.05
C LEU A 165 9.78 14.59 3.14
N SER A 166 8.92 13.91 3.89
CA SER A 166 9.33 13.18 5.10
C SER A 166 9.66 11.72 4.85
N LYS A 167 9.10 11.12 3.78
CA LYS A 167 9.21 9.66 3.59
C LYS A 167 9.00 9.27 2.13
N GLN A 168 9.68 8.22 1.71
CA GLN A 168 9.44 7.56 0.43
C GLN A 168 9.26 6.05 0.59
N ARG A 169 8.54 5.42 -0.35
CA ARG A 169 8.33 3.97 -0.41
C ARG A 169 8.43 3.46 -1.83
N SER A 170 9.24 2.44 -2.03
CA SER A 170 9.27 1.65 -3.27
C SER A 170 8.66 0.28 -3.00
N THR A 171 7.85 -0.20 -3.91
CA THR A 171 7.16 -1.51 -3.77
C THR A 171 7.26 -2.27 -5.08
N ILE A 172 7.63 -3.53 -5.01
CA ILE A 172 7.50 -4.50 -6.08
C ILE A 172 6.60 -5.63 -5.58
N GLY A 173 5.74 -6.14 -6.43
CA GLY A 173 4.84 -7.21 -6.00
C GLY A 173 4.16 -7.90 -7.15
N ILE A 174 3.40 -8.91 -6.76
CA ILE A 174 2.58 -9.70 -7.66
C ILE A 174 1.19 -9.82 -7.06
N SER A 175 0.18 -9.69 -7.89
CA SER A 175 -1.18 -10.00 -7.50
C SER A 175 -1.76 -11.05 -8.43
N TRP A 176 -2.58 -11.95 -7.91
CA TRP A 176 -3.28 -12.94 -8.70
C TRP A 176 -4.74 -13.05 -8.28
N SER A 177 -5.58 -13.33 -9.25
CA SER A 177 -7.01 -13.53 -9.04
C SER A 177 -7.32 -15.01 -8.97
N MET A 178 -8.06 -15.42 -7.95
CA MET A 178 -8.58 -16.77 -7.75
C MET A 178 -10.11 -16.68 -7.95
N GLY A 179 -10.53 -16.92 -9.18
CA GLY A 179 -11.90 -16.61 -9.58
C GLY A 179 -12.17 -15.11 -9.68
N ASP A 180 -13.45 -14.74 -9.64
CA ASP A 180 -13.89 -13.34 -9.81
C ASP A 180 -13.85 -12.54 -8.51
N ASP A 181 -13.95 -13.21 -7.38
CA ASP A 181 -14.20 -12.58 -6.08
C ASP A 181 -12.96 -12.47 -5.20
N LEU A 182 -11.98 -13.37 -5.33
CA LEU A 182 -10.79 -13.39 -4.49
C LEU A 182 -9.55 -12.91 -5.26
N LYS A 183 -8.85 -11.94 -4.69
CA LYS A 183 -7.56 -11.47 -5.18
C LYS A 183 -6.53 -11.54 -4.06
N MET A 184 -5.40 -12.14 -4.35
CA MET A 184 -4.26 -12.23 -3.44
C MET A 184 -3.15 -11.28 -3.91
N LYS A 185 -2.29 -10.86 -2.97
CA LYS A 185 -1.10 -10.04 -3.23
C LYS A 185 0.04 -10.53 -2.39
N LEU A 186 1.24 -10.54 -2.98
CA LEU A 186 2.52 -10.58 -2.27
C LEU A 186 3.35 -9.40 -2.73
N PHE A 187 4.08 -8.79 -1.82
CA PHE A 187 4.94 -7.67 -2.16
C PHE A 187 6.14 -7.55 -1.23
N LEU A 188 7.17 -6.95 -1.77
CA LEU A 188 8.33 -6.45 -1.05
C LEU A 188 8.31 -4.94 -1.15
N ARG A 189 8.67 -4.30 -0.05
CA ARG A 189 8.67 -2.84 0.04
C ARG A 189 9.89 -2.39 0.80
N ASN A 190 10.50 -1.34 0.30
CA ASN A 190 11.48 -0.55 1.01
C ASN A 190 10.87 0.81 1.34
N GLN A 191 10.98 1.24 2.58
CA GLN A 191 10.60 2.56 3.04
C GLN A 191 11.84 3.23 3.61
N LYS A 192 12.01 4.50 3.30
CA LYS A 192 13.08 5.34 3.83
C LYS A 192 12.48 6.65 4.32
N ASP A 193 12.83 7.04 5.52
CA ASP A 193 12.55 8.36 6.06
C ASP A 193 13.54 9.35 5.45
N LEU A 194 13.11 10.58 5.27
CA LEU A 194 13.87 11.64 4.58
C LEU A 194 13.88 12.88 5.47
N ASN A 195 14.94 13.68 5.36
CA ASN A 195 15.10 14.91 6.11
C ASN A 195 15.14 14.70 7.64
N GLU A 196 15.73 13.60 8.06
CA GLU A 196 16.09 13.28 9.44
C GLU A 196 17.59 13.05 9.53
N GLU A 197 18.23 13.36 10.66
CA GLU A 197 19.68 13.21 10.85
C GLU A 197 20.12 11.75 10.73
N ASP A 198 19.29 10.82 11.24
CA ASP A 198 19.47 9.37 11.11
C ASP A 198 18.20 8.74 10.52
N PRO A 199 18.11 8.66 9.19
CA PRO A 199 16.89 8.26 8.51
C PRO A 199 16.65 6.77 8.65
N ASP A 200 15.52 6.41 9.26
CA ASP A 200 15.06 5.03 9.35
C ASP A 200 14.88 4.40 7.96
N LYS A 201 15.40 3.19 7.84
CA LYS A 201 15.16 2.32 6.68
C LYS A 201 14.38 1.10 7.14
N LEU A 202 13.33 0.77 6.41
CA LEU A 202 12.43 -0.31 6.75
C LEU A 202 12.19 -1.21 5.54
N GLY A 203 12.59 -2.47 5.67
CA GLY A 203 12.22 -3.54 4.77
C GLY A 203 10.84 -4.10 5.15
N VAL A 204 9.99 -4.40 4.18
CA VAL A 204 8.67 -4.98 4.42
C VAL A 204 8.42 -6.14 3.48
N ILE A 205 8.05 -7.28 4.05
CA ILE A 205 7.39 -8.38 3.35
C ILE A 205 5.89 -8.23 3.61
N GLY A 206 5.08 -8.25 2.56
CA GLY A 206 3.64 -8.08 2.74
C GLY A 206 2.80 -9.05 1.95
N TYR A 207 1.67 -9.43 2.53
CA TYR A 207 0.64 -10.20 1.86
C TYR A 207 -0.73 -9.57 2.08
N GLY A 208 -1.64 -9.81 1.16
CA GLY A 208 -3.01 -9.30 1.27
C GLY A 208 -4.00 -10.20 0.56
N LEU A 209 -5.16 -10.35 1.18
CA LEU A 209 -6.33 -10.99 0.61
C LEU A 209 -7.39 -9.92 0.36
N HIS A 210 -8.03 -9.95 -0.80
CA HIS A 210 -9.13 -9.06 -1.12
C HIS A 210 -10.31 -9.86 -1.65
N TYR A 211 -11.37 -9.92 -0.86
CA TYR A 211 -12.63 -10.55 -1.22
C TYR A 211 -13.66 -9.51 -1.67
N LYS A 212 -14.35 -9.80 -2.76
CA LYS A 212 -15.40 -8.95 -3.35
C LYS A 212 -16.73 -9.67 -3.31
N PHE A 213 -17.77 -8.97 -2.85
CA PHE A 213 -19.15 -9.47 -2.85
C PHE A 213 -19.93 -8.86 -4.00
#